data_b2f43c31a01221c2603b782293e8c420
#
_entry.id   b2f43c31a01221c2603b782293e8c420
#
_cell.length_a   1.000
_cell.length_b   1.000
_cell.length_c   1.000
_cell.angle_alpha   90.00
_cell.angle_beta   90.00
_cell.angle_gamma   90.00
#
_symmetry.space_group_name_H-M   'P 1'
#
loop_
_entity.id
_entity.type
_entity.pdbx_description
1 polymer ?
#
loop_
_entity_poly.entity_id
_entity_poly.type
_entity_poly.pdbx_seq_one_letter_code
_entity_poly.pdbx_strand_id
1 'polypeptide(L)'
;MSRGLGDVYKRQPYQWQHEPCLYGWKQKGKHQWYSDRKQTTIWHFDKPKRNANHPTSKPLDLLGYPIGNSTQENGVVMDTFGGSGSTLMACEQMNRICYTMELDEKYASVILRRYVEDTGNADGVYVVRDGKQIAYSELVKEVEKPDE
;
A
#
# COMPACT_ATOMS: atom_id res chain seq x y z
N MET A 1 11.34 19.97 2.50
CA MET A 1 10.72 19.06 3.48
C MET A 1 9.27 19.51 3.67
N SER A 2 8.32 18.80 3.15
CA SER A 2 6.92 19.07 3.49
C SER A 2 6.73 18.58 4.92
N ARG A 3 6.47 19.52 5.82
CA ARG A 3 6.04 19.17 7.18
C ARG A 3 4.66 18.52 7.02
N GLY A 4 4.59 17.22 7.29
CA GLY A 4 3.32 16.51 7.20
C GLY A 4 2.28 17.15 8.11
N LEU A 5 1.02 17.07 7.71
CA LEU A 5 -0.13 17.57 8.48
C LEU A 5 -0.05 17.19 9.97
N GLY A 6 0.56 16.06 10.32
CA GLY A 6 0.79 15.63 11.69
C GLY A 6 1.59 16.58 12.59
N ASP A 7 2.48 17.40 12.02
CA ASP A 7 3.27 18.37 12.83
C ASP A 7 2.48 19.63 13.14
N VAL A 8 1.50 19.98 12.32
CA VAL A 8 0.62 21.14 12.56
C VAL A 8 -0.34 20.82 13.71
N TYR A 9 -0.81 19.58 13.83
CA TYR A 9 -1.80 19.18 14.83
C TYR A 9 -1.22 18.88 16.22
N LYS A 10 0.09 18.66 16.37
CA LYS A 10 0.73 18.44 17.67
C LYS A 10 0.65 19.64 18.63
N ARG A 11 0.26 20.81 18.14
CA ARG A 11 0.15 22.05 18.91
C ARG A 11 -1.28 22.43 19.30
N GLN A 12 -2.26 21.58 18.98
CA GLN A 12 -3.65 21.86 19.30
C GLN A 12 -4.03 21.29 20.68
N PRO A 13 -4.90 21.96 21.45
CA PRO A 13 -5.39 21.46 22.74
C PRO A 13 -6.14 20.13 22.60
N TYR A 14 -6.88 19.94 21.50
CA TYR A 14 -7.59 18.70 21.21
C TYR A 14 -6.73 17.76 20.37
N GLN A 15 -6.64 16.51 20.80
CA GLN A 15 -5.89 15.48 20.09
C GLN A 15 -6.77 14.87 18.98
N TRP A 16 -6.24 14.81 17.78
CA TRP A 16 -6.90 14.18 16.66
C TRP A 16 -6.97 12.67 16.84
N GLN A 17 -8.20 12.13 16.77
CA GLN A 17 -8.46 10.68 16.87
C GLN A 17 -8.94 10.08 15.56
N HIS A 18 -9.02 10.87 14.49
CA HIS A 18 -9.49 10.41 13.19
C HIS A 18 -8.65 11.01 12.05
N GLU A 19 -8.61 10.31 10.92
CA GLU A 19 -8.09 10.84 9.66
C GLU A 19 -9.26 10.91 8.66
N PRO A 20 -9.53 12.06 8.01
CA PRO A 20 -10.58 12.16 7.02
C PRO A 20 -10.20 11.39 5.75
N CYS A 21 -11.15 10.66 5.18
CA CYS A 21 -11.03 10.01 3.89
C CYS A 21 -12.12 10.53 2.96
N LEU A 22 -11.75 10.94 1.76
CA LEU A 22 -12.71 11.39 0.74
C LEU A 22 -13.11 10.19 -0.12
N TYR A 23 -14.41 9.97 -0.22
CA TYR A 23 -14.99 8.99 -1.12
C TYR A 23 -15.73 9.67 -2.25
N GLY A 24 -15.42 9.34 -3.49
CA GLY A 24 -16.00 9.99 -4.64
C GLY A 24 -15.88 9.17 -5.93
N TRP A 25 -16.61 9.60 -6.94
CA TRP A 25 -16.57 9.02 -8.29
C TRP A 25 -16.76 10.09 -9.34
N LYS A 26 -16.43 9.78 -10.59
CA LYS A 26 -16.64 10.71 -11.70
C LYS A 26 -18.12 10.97 -11.92
N GLN A 27 -18.50 12.22 -12.21
CA GLN A 27 -19.89 12.65 -12.39
C GLN A 27 -20.68 11.80 -13.40
N LYS A 28 -20.04 11.30 -14.46
CA LYS A 28 -20.63 10.40 -15.46
C LYS A 28 -20.34 8.92 -15.20
N GLY A 29 -19.63 8.61 -14.11
CA GLY A 29 -19.27 7.24 -13.73
C GLY A 29 -20.41 6.58 -12.97
N LYS A 30 -20.53 5.26 -13.12
CA LYS A 30 -21.40 4.48 -12.24
C LYS A 30 -20.67 4.22 -10.93
N HIS A 31 -21.32 4.53 -9.83
CA HIS A 31 -20.89 4.10 -8.52
C HIS A 31 -21.03 2.58 -8.40
N GLN A 32 -19.94 1.93 -8.06
CA GLN A 32 -19.93 0.50 -7.82
C GLN A 32 -19.77 0.24 -6.31
N TRP A 33 -20.67 -0.57 -5.76
CA TRP A 33 -20.69 -0.93 -4.37
C TRP A 33 -21.00 -2.41 -4.23
N TYR A 34 -20.08 -3.16 -3.64
CA TYR A 34 -20.14 -4.62 -3.53
C TYR A 34 -20.38 -5.12 -2.12
N SER A 35 -20.52 -4.21 -1.17
CA SER A 35 -20.85 -4.49 0.22
C SER A 35 -22.33 -4.25 0.51
N ASP A 36 -22.74 -4.48 1.74
CA ASP A 36 -24.09 -4.20 2.22
C ASP A 36 -24.31 -2.71 2.49
N ARG A 37 -25.52 -2.33 2.95
CA ARG A 37 -25.87 -0.94 3.32
C ARG A 37 -25.64 -0.64 4.81
N LYS A 38 -24.97 -1.49 5.55
CA LYS A 38 -24.67 -1.33 6.99
C LYS A 38 -23.33 -0.67 7.23
N GLN A 39 -22.56 -0.38 6.19
CA GLN A 39 -21.27 0.26 6.31
C GLN A 39 -21.43 1.70 6.82
N THR A 40 -20.55 2.11 7.72
CA THR A 40 -20.61 3.42 8.39
C THR A 40 -19.50 4.35 7.91
N THR A 41 -19.67 5.63 8.14
CA THR A 41 -18.66 6.65 7.80
C THR A 41 -17.54 6.77 8.82
N ILE A 42 -17.66 6.11 9.98
CA ILE A 42 -16.60 6.06 11.00
C ILE A 42 -16.05 4.64 11.04
N TRP A 43 -14.74 4.54 10.86
CA TRP A 43 -14.04 3.26 10.85
C TRP A 43 -13.08 3.21 12.04
N HIS A 44 -13.12 2.11 12.77
CA HIS A 44 -12.26 1.87 13.92
C HIS A 44 -11.26 0.77 13.56
N PHE A 45 -9.99 1.14 13.47
CA PHE A 45 -8.89 0.21 13.23
C PHE A 45 -7.77 0.49 14.22
N ASP A 46 -7.30 -0.53 14.88
CA ASP A 46 -6.17 -0.42 15.77
C ASP A 46 -4.88 -0.12 14.99
N LYS A 47 -4.05 0.76 15.56
CA LYS A 47 -2.71 0.96 15.00
C LYS A 47 -1.92 -0.33 15.17
N PRO A 48 -1.26 -0.83 14.12
CA PRO A 48 -0.37 -1.97 14.26
C PRO A 48 0.71 -1.63 15.31
N LYS A 49 1.04 -2.61 16.15
CA LYS A 49 2.19 -2.49 17.05
C LYS A 49 3.39 -2.11 16.20
N ARG A 50 4.18 -1.12 16.64
CA ARG A 50 5.36 -0.65 15.91
C ARG A 50 6.22 -1.85 15.53
N ASN A 51 6.27 -2.14 14.25
CA ASN A 51 7.24 -3.06 13.70
C ASN A 51 8.48 -2.23 13.35
N ALA A 52 9.65 -2.63 13.85
CA ALA A 52 10.91 -1.90 13.64
C ALA A 52 11.22 -1.70 12.14
N ASN A 53 10.76 -2.61 11.30
CA ASN A 53 11.02 -2.61 9.86
C ASN A 53 10.08 -1.69 9.05
N HIS A 54 8.90 -1.32 9.61
CA HIS A 54 7.90 -0.52 8.89
C HIS A 54 7.15 0.44 9.82
N PRO A 55 7.79 1.53 10.30
CA PRO A 55 7.22 2.40 11.33
C PRO A 55 5.97 3.19 10.88
N THR A 56 5.68 3.24 9.59
CA THR A 56 4.59 4.05 9.01
C THR A 56 3.55 3.24 8.22
N SER A 57 3.61 1.91 8.27
CA SER A 57 2.64 1.10 7.51
C SER A 57 1.22 1.25 8.05
N LYS A 58 0.26 1.46 7.15
CA LYS A 58 -1.17 1.43 7.48
C LYS A 58 -1.59 -0.02 7.77
N PRO A 59 -2.56 -0.25 8.68
CA PRO A 59 -3.15 -1.57 8.87
C PRO A 59 -3.71 -2.11 7.55
N LEU A 60 -3.46 -3.37 7.22
CA LEU A 60 -3.97 -3.97 5.98
C LEU A 60 -5.50 -4.00 5.97
N ASP A 61 -6.12 -4.26 7.10
CA ASP A 61 -7.58 -4.26 7.24
C ASP A 61 -8.20 -2.89 6.94
N LEU A 62 -7.52 -1.80 7.33
CA LEU A 62 -7.97 -0.44 6.99
C LEU A 62 -8.02 -0.20 5.48
N LEU A 63 -7.03 -0.73 4.73
CA LEU A 63 -6.99 -0.61 3.27
C LEU A 63 -7.91 -1.62 2.60
N GLY A 64 -7.97 -2.83 3.11
CA GLY A 64 -8.85 -3.90 2.60
C GLY A 64 -10.33 -3.53 2.67
N TYR A 65 -10.73 -2.79 3.70
CA TYR A 65 -12.13 -2.41 3.89
C TYR A 65 -12.72 -1.60 2.71
N PRO A 66 -12.17 -0.46 2.27
CA PRO A 66 -12.68 0.26 1.11
C PRO A 66 -12.44 -0.49 -0.21
N ILE A 67 -11.36 -1.26 -0.32
CA ILE A 67 -11.10 -2.10 -1.49
C ILE A 67 -12.22 -3.12 -1.66
N GLY A 68 -12.57 -3.85 -0.61
CA GLY A 68 -13.65 -4.84 -0.64
C GLY A 68 -15.02 -4.24 -0.95
N ASN A 69 -15.29 -3.03 -0.42
CA ASN A 69 -16.55 -2.34 -0.68
C ASN A 69 -16.69 -1.87 -2.13
N SER A 70 -15.59 -1.58 -2.82
CA SER A 70 -15.60 -0.91 -4.13
C SER A 70 -15.07 -1.75 -5.28
N THR A 71 -14.53 -2.95 -5.01
CA THR A 71 -13.96 -3.85 -6.02
C THR A 71 -14.38 -5.30 -5.79
N GLN A 72 -14.40 -6.09 -6.85
CA GLN A 72 -14.51 -7.55 -6.81
C GLN A 72 -13.14 -8.21 -7.01
N GLU A 73 -13.06 -9.54 -6.86
CA GLU A 73 -11.87 -10.30 -7.24
C GLU A 73 -11.43 -9.98 -8.68
N ASN A 74 -10.12 -9.92 -8.89
CA ASN A 74 -9.48 -9.47 -10.13
C ASN A 74 -9.79 -8.00 -10.51
N GLY A 75 -10.45 -7.24 -9.63
CA GLY A 75 -10.65 -5.80 -9.81
C GLY A 75 -9.32 -5.04 -9.69
N VAL A 76 -9.20 -3.97 -10.46
CA VAL A 76 -8.00 -3.12 -10.49
C VAL A 76 -8.08 -2.06 -9.41
N VAL A 77 -7.02 -1.95 -8.62
CA VAL A 77 -6.79 -0.91 -7.62
C VAL A 77 -5.55 -0.12 -8.01
N MET A 78 -5.61 1.19 -7.94
CA MET A 78 -4.48 2.08 -8.23
C MET A 78 -4.08 2.87 -6.99
N ASP A 79 -2.79 2.82 -6.66
CA ASP A 79 -2.19 3.61 -5.58
C ASP A 79 -1.01 4.40 -6.14
N THR A 80 -1.14 5.71 -6.22
CA THR A 80 -0.09 6.60 -6.78
C THR A 80 0.96 7.02 -5.74
N PHE A 81 0.85 6.54 -4.50
CA PHE A 81 1.76 6.84 -3.40
C PHE A 81 2.04 5.57 -2.59
N GLY A 82 2.69 4.59 -3.23
CA GLY A 82 2.87 3.22 -2.72
C GLY A 82 3.48 3.11 -1.32
N GLY A 83 4.41 4.00 -0.99
CA GLY A 83 5.05 4.06 0.32
C GLY A 83 5.67 2.72 0.72
N SER A 84 5.13 2.09 1.76
CA SER A 84 5.58 0.76 2.22
C SER A 84 4.88 -0.42 1.53
N GLY A 85 4.03 -0.18 0.51
CA GLY A 85 3.33 -1.23 -0.23
C GLY A 85 2.11 -1.83 0.46
N SER A 86 1.55 -1.15 1.47
CA SER A 86 0.41 -1.72 2.20
C SER A 86 -0.83 -1.94 1.33
N THR A 87 -1.06 -1.09 0.33
CA THR A 87 -2.15 -1.28 -0.64
C THR A 87 -1.91 -2.52 -1.51
N LEU A 88 -0.66 -2.75 -1.96
CA LEU A 88 -0.30 -3.95 -2.72
C LEU A 88 -0.55 -5.22 -1.91
N MET A 89 -0.13 -5.23 -0.63
CA MET A 89 -0.35 -6.39 0.26
C MET A 89 -1.84 -6.65 0.51
N ALA A 90 -2.65 -5.60 0.71
CA ALA A 90 -4.09 -5.75 0.87
C ALA A 90 -4.74 -6.31 -0.41
N CYS A 91 -4.29 -5.85 -1.58
CA CYS A 91 -4.76 -6.35 -2.88
C CYS A 91 -4.40 -7.82 -3.09
N GLU A 92 -3.18 -8.23 -2.76
CA GLU A 92 -2.72 -9.61 -2.84
C GLU A 92 -3.59 -10.53 -1.99
N GLN A 93 -3.80 -10.19 -0.71
CA GLN A 93 -4.65 -10.97 0.19
C GLN A 93 -6.10 -11.10 -0.26
N MET A 94 -6.56 -10.17 -1.06
CA MET A 94 -7.94 -10.11 -1.54
C MET A 94 -8.12 -10.55 -3.00
N ASN A 95 -7.08 -11.04 -3.67
CA ASN A 95 -7.08 -11.38 -5.09
C ASN A 95 -7.48 -10.18 -5.98
N ARG A 96 -6.89 -9.01 -5.75
CA ARG A 96 -7.04 -7.82 -6.59
C ARG A 96 -5.74 -7.53 -7.35
N ILE A 97 -5.87 -6.88 -8.50
CA ILE A 97 -4.73 -6.40 -9.28
C ILE A 97 -4.35 -5.01 -8.76
N CYS A 98 -3.12 -4.83 -8.29
CA CYS A 98 -2.64 -3.55 -7.80
C CYS A 98 -1.67 -2.91 -8.79
N TYR A 99 -1.94 -1.66 -9.16
CA TYR A 99 -0.98 -0.78 -9.82
C TYR A 99 -0.53 0.27 -8.83
N THR A 100 0.71 0.24 -8.43
CA THR A 100 1.27 1.22 -7.50
C THR A 100 2.40 2.01 -8.11
N MET A 101 2.56 3.25 -7.68
CA MET A 101 3.66 4.13 -8.05
C MET A 101 4.36 4.59 -6.78
N GLU A 102 5.68 4.66 -6.83
CA GLU A 102 6.51 5.20 -5.74
C GLU A 102 7.66 5.99 -6.35
N LEU A 103 7.86 7.20 -5.84
CA LEU A 103 8.88 8.11 -6.34
C LEU A 103 10.27 7.77 -5.80
N ASP A 104 10.34 7.33 -4.56
CA ASP A 104 11.60 6.99 -3.89
C ASP A 104 11.99 5.55 -4.20
N GLU A 105 13.12 5.37 -4.88
CA GLU A 105 13.66 4.05 -5.27
C GLU A 105 13.89 3.12 -4.08
N LYS A 106 14.24 3.69 -2.90
CA LYS A 106 14.42 2.91 -1.68
C LYS A 106 13.11 2.32 -1.21
N TYR A 107 12.03 3.13 -1.24
CA TYR A 107 10.70 2.63 -0.91
C TYR A 107 10.17 1.66 -1.96
N ALA A 108 10.44 1.87 -3.24
CA ALA A 108 10.11 0.90 -4.29
C ALA A 108 10.77 -0.46 -4.02
N SER A 109 12.05 -0.46 -3.61
CA SER A 109 12.78 -1.68 -3.20
C SER A 109 12.18 -2.32 -1.94
N VAL A 110 11.70 -1.52 -0.98
CA VAL A 110 11.01 -2.01 0.23
C VAL A 110 9.70 -2.71 -0.15
N ILE A 111 8.93 -2.17 -1.10
CA ILE A 111 7.68 -2.79 -1.58
C ILE A 111 7.96 -4.19 -2.13
N LEU A 112 8.96 -4.34 -3.02
CA LEU A 112 9.31 -5.63 -3.61
C LEU A 112 9.78 -6.64 -2.56
N ARG A 113 10.67 -6.22 -1.65
CA ARG A 113 11.15 -7.07 -0.57
C ARG A 113 10.01 -7.55 0.31
N ARG A 114 9.16 -6.64 0.74
CA ARG A 114 8.00 -6.97 1.56
C ARG A 114 7.05 -7.94 0.86
N TYR A 115 6.80 -7.75 -0.44
CA TYR A 115 5.97 -8.66 -1.22
C TYR A 115 6.54 -10.08 -1.18
N VAL A 116 7.83 -10.24 -1.43
CA VAL A 116 8.50 -11.55 -1.40
C VAL A 116 8.49 -12.16 0.00
N GLU A 117 8.72 -11.35 1.05
CA GLU A 117 8.70 -11.80 2.45
C GLU A 117 7.29 -12.25 2.87
N ASP A 118 6.26 -11.46 2.56
CA ASP A 118 4.87 -11.72 2.96
C ASP A 118 4.24 -12.90 2.18
N THR A 119 4.59 -13.06 0.90
CA THR A 119 4.07 -14.16 0.06
C THR A 119 4.91 -15.43 0.16
N GLY A 120 6.15 -15.33 0.62
CA GLY A 120 7.12 -16.42 0.62
C GLY A 120 7.54 -16.88 -0.79
N ASN A 121 7.23 -16.11 -1.82
CA ASN A 121 7.44 -16.47 -3.21
C ASN A 121 8.07 -15.31 -4.00
N ALA A 122 9.23 -15.56 -4.60
CA ALA A 122 9.92 -14.65 -5.50
C ALA A 122 9.68 -14.98 -6.99
N ASP A 123 9.00 -16.08 -7.29
CA ASP A 123 8.71 -16.48 -8.66
C ASP A 123 7.80 -15.48 -9.33
N GLY A 124 8.17 -15.02 -10.52
CA GLY A 124 7.42 -14.00 -11.24
C GLY A 124 7.67 -12.55 -10.77
N VAL A 125 8.50 -12.35 -9.73
CA VAL A 125 8.95 -11.02 -9.31
C VAL A 125 10.19 -10.61 -10.10
N TYR A 126 10.10 -9.52 -10.83
CA TYR A 126 11.19 -9.03 -11.66
C TYR A 126 11.17 -7.50 -11.77
N VAL A 127 12.30 -6.94 -12.13
CA VAL A 127 12.47 -5.51 -12.44
C VAL A 127 12.76 -5.35 -13.92
N VAL A 128 12.15 -4.35 -14.54
CA VAL A 128 12.46 -3.98 -15.94
C VAL A 128 13.36 -2.75 -15.92
N ARG A 129 14.58 -2.89 -16.46
CA ARG A 129 15.53 -1.81 -16.65
C ARG A 129 15.99 -1.80 -18.11
N ASP A 130 15.91 -0.66 -18.76
CA ASP A 130 16.29 -0.49 -20.18
C ASP A 130 15.66 -1.55 -21.11
N GLY A 131 14.39 -1.89 -20.85
CA GLY A 131 13.63 -2.88 -21.59
C GLY A 131 14.03 -4.34 -21.30
N LYS A 132 14.95 -4.59 -20.36
CA LYS A 132 15.36 -5.94 -19.93
C LYS A 132 14.68 -6.31 -18.64
N GLN A 133 14.17 -7.53 -18.58
CA GLN A 133 13.58 -8.12 -17.39
C GLN A 133 14.67 -8.82 -16.58
N ILE A 134 14.83 -8.44 -15.32
CA ILE A 134 15.81 -8.98 -14.38
C ILE A 134 15.03 -9.60 -13.22
N ALA A 135 15.22 -10.87 -12.94
CA ALA A 135 14.56 -11.56 -11.85
C ALA A 135 15.01 -11.01 -10.48
N TYR A 136 14.08 -10.95 -9.52
CA TYR A 136 14.38 -10.50 -8.17
C TYR A 136 15.52 -11.28 -7.51
N SER A 137 15.56 -12.60 -7.72
CA SER A 137 16.60 -13.48 -7.22
C SER A 137 18.02 -13.18 -7.76
N GLU A 138 18.12 -12.56 -8.93
CA GLU A 138 19.41 -12.11 -9.50
C GLU A 138 19.85 -10.79 -8.85
N LEU A 139 18.92 -9.87 -8.63
CA LEU A 139 19.20 -8.58 -7.99
C LEU A 139 19.71 -8.75 -6.55
N VAL A 140 19.15 -9.68 -5.80
CA VAL A 140 19.59 -9.94 -4.41
C VAL A 140 21.01 -10.47 -4.38
N LYS A 141 21.41 -11.33 -5.32
CA LYS A 141 22.77 -11.86 -5.43
C LYS A 141 23.82 -10.80 -5.80
N GLU A 142 23.42 -9.78 -6.57
CA GLU A 142 24.32 -8.68 -6.91
C GLU A 142 24.64 -7.78 -5.70
N VAL A 143 23.65 -7.59 -4.81
CA VAL A 143 23.79 -6.76 -3.61
C VAL A 143 24.63 -7.47 -2.52
N GLU A 144 24.62 -8.80 -2.50
CA GLU A 144 25.37 -9.61 -1.52
C GLU A 144 26.84 -9.84 -1.91
N LYS A 145 27.28 -9.44 -3.09
CA LYS A 145 28.71 -9.46 -3.43
C LYS A 145 29.40 -8.26 -2.76
N PRO A 146 30.33 -8.48 -1.83
CA PRO A 146 31.15 -7.39 -1.32
C PRO A 146 31.98 -6.80 -2.48
N ASP A 147 32.06 -5.47 -2.53
CA ASP A 147 33.00 -4.78 -3.40
C ASP A 147 34.40 -5.34 -3.15
N GLU A 148 35.00 -6.00 -4.15
CA GLU A 148 36.41 -6.39 -4.16
C GLU A 148 37.29 -5.18 -4.43
#